data_0bf8a9218dbc77221d7c7d5b348bff85
#
_entry.id   0bf8a9218dbc77221d7c7d5b348bff85
#
_cell.length_a   1.000
_cell.length_b   1.000
_cell.length_c   1.000
_cell.angle_alpha   90.00
_cell.angle_beta   90.00
_cell.angle_gamma   90.00
#
_symmetry.space_group_name_H-M   'P 1'
#
loop_
_entity.id
_entity.type
_entity.pdbx_description
1 polymer ?
#
loop_
_entity_poly.entity_id
_entity_poly.type
_entity_poly.pdbx_seq_one_letter_code
_entity_poly.pdbx_strand_id
1 'polypeptide(L)'
;IGGQVTVEGATSLARILGLSETLIGLTIVAVGTSLPELVTSVVAARKGENDIAMGNVIGSNLFNILCILGVSALLHPIHVEVTALYDTAFLVVVTVVYWLICRHRSPDRLIGTAMILTDIGYMAYIILR
;
A
#
# COMPACT_ATOMS: atom_id res chain seq x y z
N ILE A 1 -15.53 -5.82 11.12
CA ILE A 1 -16.06 -4.90 12.15
C ILE A 1 -14.90 -4.30 12.97
N GLY A 2 -13.97 -5.10 13.53
CA GLY A 2 -12.87 -4.57 14.36
C GLY A 2 -11.93 -3.62 13.60
N GLY A 3 -11.52 -3.95 12.39
CA GLY A 3 -10.66 -3.10 11.57
C GLY A 3 -11.29 -1.74 11.24
N GLN A 4 -12.58 -1.72 10.90
CA GLN A 4 -13.29 -0.47 10.61
C GLN A 4 -13.35 0.44 11.83
N VAL A 5 -13.72 -0.09 12.99
CA VAL A 5 -13.75 0.69 14.25
C VAL A 5 -12.40 1.26 14.60
N THR A 6 -11.33 0.49 14.37
CA THR A 6 -9.95 0.95 14.60
C THR A 6 -9.58 2.10 13.65
N VAL A 7 -9.89 1.97 12.35
CA VAL A 7 -9.61 3.02 11.35
C VAL A 7 -10.43 4.28 11.64
N GLU A 8 -11.72 4.15 11.95
CA GLU A 8 -12.59 5.28 12.31
C GLU A 8 -12.10 6.00 13.58
N GLY A 9 -11.71 5.25 14.60
CA GLY A 9 -11.14 5.80 15.83
C GLY A 9 -9.83 6.54 15.60
N ALA A 10 -8.92 5.93 14.84
CA ALA A 10 -7.63 6.55 14.48
C ALA A 10 -7.82 7.81 13.61
N THR A 11 -8.75 7.78 12.66
CA THR A 11 -9.09 8.93 11.81
C THR A 11 -9.67 10.08 12.65
N SER A 12 -10.57 9.79 13.57
CA SER A 12 -11.17 10.80 14.45
C SER A 12 -10.11 11.45 15.36
N LEU A 13 -9.21 10.65 15.91
CA LEU A 13 -8.11 11.16 16.73
C LEU A 13 -7.15 12.04 15.92
N ALA A 14 -6.82 11.62 14.69
CA ALA A 14 -5.95 12.38 13.79
C ALA A 14 -6.55 13.74 13.40
N ARG A 15 -7.87 13.81 13.19
CA ARG A 15 -8.59 15.08 12.99
C ARG A 15 -8.50 16.00 14.18
N ILE A 16 -8.69 15.46 15.41
CA ILE A 16 -8.53 16.22 16.64
C ILE A 16 -7.12 16.78 16.79
N LEU A 17 -6.10 16.04 16.34
CA LEU A 17 -4.70 16.48 16.32
C LEU A 17 -4.38 17.47 15.20
N GLY A 18 -5.35 17.83 14.36
CA GLY A 18 -5.20 18.83 13.31
C GLY A 18 -4.51 18.34 12.04
N LEU A 19 -4.45 17.04 11.80
CA LEU A 19 -3.91 16.48 10.56
C LEU A 19 -4.88 16.75 9.40
N SER A 20 -4.33 17.01 8.20
CA SER A 20 -5.14 17.23 7.00
C SER A 20 -5.85 15.93 6.57
N GLU A 21 -7.02 16.06 5.94
CA GLU A 21 -7.78 14.91 5.42
C GLU A 21 -6.97 14.10 4.38
N THR A 22 -6.14 14.80 3.59
CA THR A 22 -5.24 14.15 2.63
C THR A 22 -4.22 13.27 3.35
N LEU A 23 -3.59 13.78 4.40
CA LEU A 23 -2.61 13.02 5.18
C LEU A 23 -3.25 11.83 5.89
N ILE A 24 -4.44 12.02 6.46
CA ILE A 24 -5.22 10.94 7.09
C ILE A 24 -5.53 9.84 6.06
N GLY A 25 -5.98 10.21 4.87
CA GLY A 25 -6.28 9.27 3.79
C GLY A 25 -5.05 8.50 3.32
N LEU A 26 -3.95 9.19 3.07
CA LEU A 26 -2.70 8.60 2.57
C LEU A 26 -1.98 7.72 3.61
N THR A 27 -2.25 7.91 4.89
CA THR A 27 -1.56 7.17 5.96
C THR A 27 -2.52 6.22 6.70
N ILE A 28 -3.38 6.75 7.55
CA ILE A 28 -4.20 5.95 8.48
C ILE A 28 -5.19 5.07 7.71
N VAL A 29 -5.90 5.63 6.73
CA VAL A 29 -6.88 4.87 5.95
C VAL A 29 -6.18 3.86 5.05
N ALA A 30 -5.12 4.27 4.33
CA ALA A 30 -4.37 3.37 3.44
C ALA A 30 -3.77 2.19 4.20
N VAL A 31 -3.07 2.43 5.31
CA VAL A 31 -2.52 1.36 6.15
C VAL A 31 -3.62 0.50 6.73
N GLY A 32 -4.68 1.12 7.28
CA GLY A 32 -5.79 0.39 7.90
C GLY A 32 -6.56 -0.52 6.96
N THR A 33 -6.77 -0.09 5.72
CA THR A 33 -7.43 -0.91 4.68
C THR A 33 -6.55 -2.03 4.16
N SER A 34 -5.22 -1.89 4.22
CA SER A 34 -4.26 -2.93 3.81
C SER A 34 -3.87 -3.91 4.93
N LEU A 35 -4.30 -3.66 6.17
CA LEU A 35 -4.00 -4.57 7.29
C LEU A 35 -4.51 -6.00 7.10
N PRO A 36 -5.74 -6.25 6.59
CA PRO A 36 -6.22 -7.62 6.35
C PRO A 36 -5.33 -8.38 5.36
N GLU A 37 -4.91 -7.74 4.27
CA GLU A 37 -4.03 -8.31 3.26
C GLU A 37 -2.63 -8.60 3.83
N LEU A 38 -2.11 -7.68 4.65
CA LEU A 38 -0.83 -7.87 5.33
C LEU A 38 -0.89 -9.08 6.26
N VAL A 39 -1.90 -9.18 7.11
CA VAL A 39 -2.07 -10.30 8.05
C VAL A 39 -2.20 -11.61 7.31
N THR A 40 -3.02 -11.66 6.26
CA THR A 40 -3.22 -12.87 5.45
C THR A 40 -1.91 -13.33 4.81
N SER A 41 -1.16 -12.39 4.20
CA SER A 41 0.12 -12.70 3.54
C SER A 41 1.19 -13.14 4.53
N VAL A 42 1.29 -12.48 5.69
CA VAL A 42 2.25 -12.86 6.74
C VAL A 42 1.93 -14.23 7.33
N VAL A 43 0.66 -14.53 7.59
CA VAL A 43 0.24 -15.85 8.11
C VAL A 43 0.51 -16.95 7.08
N ALA A 44 0.18 -16.72 5.81
CA ALA A 44 0.44 -17.66 4.73
C ALA A 44 1.96 -17.92 4.58
N ALA A 45 2.77 -16.86 4.53
CA ALA A 45 4.23 -16.98 4.43
C ALA A 45 4.84 -17.72 5.64
N ARG A 46 4.34 -17.50 6.86
CA ARG A 46 4.78 -18.24 8.07
C ARG A 46 4.44 -19.72 8.03
N LYS A 47 3.37 -20.09 7.32
CA LYS A 47 2.99 -21.49 7.12
C LYS A 47 3.70 -22.14 5.93
N GLY A 48 4.54 -21.40 5.19
CA GLY A 48 5.20 -21.87 3.98
C GLY A 48 4.32 -21.81 2.73
N GLU A 49 3.12 -21.26 2.82
CA GLU A 49 2.14 -21.12 1.72
C GLU A 49 2.46 -19.87 0.89
N ASN A 50 3.63 -19.87 0.25
CA ASN A 50 4.13 -18.69 -0.47
C ASN A 50 3.25 -18.29 -1.64
N ASP A 51 2.62 -19.24 -2.34
CA ASP A 51 1.72 -18.98 -3.46
C ASP A 51 0.46 -18.23 -3.01
N ILE A 52 -0.05 -18.56 -1.83
CA ILE A 52 -1.18 -17.84 -1.22
C ILE A 52 -0.77 -16.42 -0.84
N ALA A 53 0.41 -16.25 -0.23
CA ALA A 53 0.92 -14.93 0.13
C ALA A 53 1.10 -14.03 -1.11
N MET A 54 1.74 -14.55 -2.15
CA MET A 54 1.95 -13.83 -3.42
C MET A 54 0.64 -13.56 -4.15
N GLY A 55 -0.24 -14.55 -4.22
CA GLY A 55 -1.56 -14.41 -4.85
C GLY A 55 -2.42 -13.34 -4.18
N ASN A 56 -2.39 -13.26 -2.85
CA ASN A 56 -3.10 -12.23 -2.08
C ASN A 56 -2.55 -10.82 -2.39
N VAL A 57 -1.23 -10.62 -2.38
CA VAL A 57 -0.60 -9.32 -2.66
C VAL A 57 -0.85 -8.88 -4.10
N ILE A 58 -0.63 -9.75 -5.09
CA ILE A 58 -0.83 -9.42 -6.50
C ILE A 58 -2.32 -9.23 -6.80
N GLY A 59 -3.17 -10.11 -6.29
CA GLY A 59 -4.61 -10.09 -6.53
C GLY A 59 -5.28 -8.84 -5.96
N SER A 60 -4.94 -8.44 -4.74
CA SER A 60 -5.47 -7.20 -4.13
C SER A 60 -5.04 -5.96 -4.91
N ASN A 61 -3.78 -5.88 -5.36
CA ASN A 61 -3.32 -4.77 -6.18
C ASN A 61 -4.06 -4.70 -7.52
N LEU A 62 -4.20 -5.82 -8.24
CA LEU A 62 -4.94 -5.88 -9.48
C LEU A 62 -6.41 -5.49 -9.28
N PHE A 63 -7.06 -5.99 -8.25
CA PHE A 63 -8.44 -5.65 -7.93
C PHE A 63 -8.60 -4.15 -7.63
N ASN A 64 -7.71 -3.57 -6.84
CA ASN A 64 -7.75 -2.15 -6.50
C ASN A 64 -7.56 -1.26 -7.73
N ILE A 65 -6.64 -1.60 -8.64
CA ILE A 65 -6.37 -0.80 -9.85
C ILE A 65 -7.47 -1.02 -10.91
N LEU A 66 -7.81 -2.26 -11.22
CA LEU A 66 -8.72 -2.54 -12.34
C LEU A 66 -10.19 -2.39 -11.95
N CYS A 67 -10.57 -2.87 -10.77
CA CYS A 67 -11.97 -2.85 -10.34
C CYS A 67 -12.30 -1.56 -9.58
N ILE A 68 -11.62 -1.29 -8.47
CA ILE A 68 -12.01 -0.16 -7.61
C ILE A 68 -11.75 1.17 -8.32
N LEU A 69 -10.54 1.40 -8.79
CA LEU A 69 -10.21 2.63 -9.49
C LEU A 69 -10.99 2.76 -10.82
N GLY A 70 -11.13 1.65 -11.58
CA GLY A 70 -11.86 1.64 -12.83
C GLY A 70 -13.35 1.99 -12.65
N VAL A 71 -14.03 1.36 -11.69
CA VAL A 71 -15.43 1.66 -11.37
C VAL A 71 -15.59 3.07 -10.83
N SER A 72 -14.68 3.52 -9.96
CA SER A 72 -14.70 4.88 -9.43
C SER A 72 -14.59 5.93 -10.56
N ALA A 73 -13.70 5.70 -11.53
CA ALA A 73 -13.53 6.59 -12.68
C ALA A 73 -14.74 6.59 -13.62
N LEU A 74 -15.45 5.47 -13.74
CA LEU A 74 -16.71 5.39 -14.50
C LEU A 74 -17.85 6.16 -13.84
N LEU A 75 -17.91 6.16 -12.51
CA LEU A 75 -18.96 6.85 -11.75
C LEU A 75 -18.69 8.35 -11.64
N HIS A 76 -17.44 8.74 -11.46
CA HIS A 76 -17.04 10.14 -11.34
C HIS A 76 -15.62 10.33 -11.91
N PRO A 77 -15.40 11.35 -12.77
CA PRO A 77 -14.08 11.68 -13.28
C PRO A 77 -13.08 11.95 -12.15
N ILE A 78 -11.95 11.25 -12.18
CA ILE A 78 -10.90 11.41 -11.18
C ILE A 78 -9.88 12.43 -11.70
N HIS A 79 -9.73 13.55 -11.00
CA HIS A 79 -8.67 14.50 -11.27
C HIS A 79 -7.35 14.00 -10.74
N VAL A 80 -6.37 13.83 -11.62
CA VAL A 80 -5.02 13.37 -11.25
C VAL A 80 -4.11 14.59 -11.18
N GLU A 81 -3.58 14.87 -10.01
CA GLU A 81 -2.58 15.92 -9.82
C GLU A 81 -1.23 15.50 -10.38
N VAL A 82 -0.41 16.47 -10.78
CA VAL A 82 0.94 16.22 -11.32
C VAL A 82 1.82 15.50 -10.28
N THR A 83 1.62 15.80 -9.00
CA THR A 83 2.29 15.13 -7.88
C THR A 83 2.02 13.62 -7.84
N ALA A 84 0.76 13.21 -8.07
CA ALA A 84 0.40 11.79 -8.13
C ALA A 84 1.06 11.07 -9.32
N LEU A 85 1.36 11.79 -10.40
CA LEU A 85 2.10 11.24 -11.54
C LEU A 85 3.55 10.90 -11.15
N TYR A 86 4.23 11.79 -10.41
CA TYR A 86 5.58 11.54 -9.90
C TYR A 86 5.59 10.37 -8.91
N ASP A 87 4.61 10.31 -8.03
CA ASP A 87 4.46 9.24 -7.04
C ASP A 87 4.23 7.88 -7.74
N THR A 88 3.40 7.87 -8.79
CA THR A 88 3.16 6.68 -9.61
C THR A 88 4.43 6.26 -10.36
N ALA A 89 5.16 7.20 -10.94
CA ALA A 89 6.41 6.91 -11.65
C ALA A 89 7.47 6.32 -10.69
N PHE A 90 7.59 6.87 -9.49
CA PHE A 90 8.46 6.32 -8.45
C PHE A 90 8.07 4.89 -8.10
N LEU A 91 6.78 4.62 -7.85
CA LEU A 91 6.28 3.29 -7.54
C LEU A 91 6.59 2.28 -8.65
N VAL A 92 6.39 2.66 -9.92
CA VAL A 92 6.70 1.81 -11.07
C VAL A 92 8.19 1.49 -11.12
N VAL A 93 9.07 2.50 -10.94
CA VAL A 93 10.53 2.29 -10.93
C VAL A 93 10.93 1.34 -9.80
N VAL A 94 10.46 1.57 -8.58
CA VAL A 94 10.75 0.71 -7.43
C VAL A 94 10.27 -0.72 -7.67
N THR A 95 9.06 -0.88 -8.19
CA THR A 95 8.49 -2.20 -8.50
C THR A 95 9.34 -2.95 -9.54
N VAL A 96 9.75 -2.27 -10.62
CA VAL A 96 10.59 -2.87 -11.67
C VAL A 96 11.95 -3.26 -11.10
N VAL A 97 12.57 -2.41 -10.29
CA VAL A 97 13.87 -2.70 -9.67
C VAL A 97 13.78 -3.95 -8.78
N TYR A 98 12.79 -4.02 -7.89
CA TYR A 98 12.62 -5.18 -7.04
C TYR A 98 12.22 -6.44 -7.82
N TRP A 99 11.41 -6.30 -8.86
CA TRP A 99 11.09 -7.42 -9.76
C TRP A 99 12.33 -7.98 -10.43
N LEU A 100 13.23 -7.12 -10.95
CA LEU A 100 14.48 -7.54 -11.55
C LEU A 100 15.41 -8.24 -10.55
N ILE A 101 15.50 -7.72 -9.31
CA ILE A 101 16.28 -8.35 -8.24
C ILE A 101 15.71 -9.73 -7.91
N CYS A 102 14.41 -9.84 -7.71
CA CYS A 102 13.75 -11.11 -7.35
C CYS A 102 13.75 -12.13 -8.50
N ARG A 103 13.83 -11.68 -9.76
CA ARG A 103 13.96 -12.58 -10.92
C ARG A 103 15.31 -13.32 -10.93
N HIS A 104 16.36 -12.66 -10.45
CA HIS A 104 17.72 -13.22 -10.45
C HIS A 104 18.13 -13.83 -9.12
N ARG A 105 17.43 -13.51 -8.06
CA ARG A 105 17.74 -13.96 -6.69
C ARG A 105 16.45 -14.21 -5.92
N SER A 106 16.38 -15.35 -5.25
CA SER A 106 15.25 -15.64 -4.34
C SER A 106 15.17 -14.57 -3.26
N PRO A 107 13.97 -14.00 -2.99
CA PRO A 107 13.78 -13.01 -1.96
C PRO A 107 14.23 -13.57 -0.60
N ASP A 108 15.24 -12.96 -0.02
CA ASP A 108 15.74 -13.25 1.31
C ASP A 108 15.36 -12.14 2.30
N ARG A 109 15.75 -12.35 3.56
CA ARG A 109 15.45 -11.38 4.63
C ARG A 109 16.07 -10.01 4.36
N LEU A 110 17.20 -9.94 3.67
CA LEU A 110 17.86 -8.68 3.32
C LEU A 110 17.05 -7.90 2.29
N ILE A 111 16.59 -8.56 1.24
CA ILE A 111 15.72 -7.95 0.20
C ILE A 111 14.41 -7.49 0.84
N GLY A 112 13.77 -8.32 1.67
CA GLY A 112 12.55 -7.94 2.39
C GLY A 112 12.74 -6.72 3.30
N THR A 113 13.85 -6.66 4.03
CA THR A 113 14.17 -5.49 4.87
C THR A 113 14.39 -4.23 4.01
N ALA A 114 15.09 -4.36 2.88
CA ALA A 114 15.29 -3.24 1.96
C ALA A 114 13.96 -2.71 1.38
N MET A 115 13.03 -3.60 1.03
CA MET A 115 11.68 -3.24 0.58
C MET A 115 10.94 -2.42 1.64
N ILE A 116 10.93 -2.90 2.90
CA ILE A 116 10.27 -2.20 4.01
C ILE A 116 10.91 -0.82 4.26
N LEU A 117 12.23 -0.73 4.24
CA LEU A 117 12.93 0.55 4.42
C LEU A 117 12.65 1.53 3.28
N THR A 118 12.53 1.05 2.05
CA THR A 118 12.14 1.87 0.89
C THR A 118 10.72 2.43 1.07
N ASP A 119 9.78 1.59 1.51
CA ASP A 119 8.40 1.98 1.76
C ASP A 119 8.30 3.01 2.90
N ILE A 120 8.95 2.75 4.03
CA ILE A 120 9.00 3.69 5.17
C ILE A 120 9.62 5.03 4.73
N GLY A 121 10.71 5.01 3.98
CA GLY A 121 11.36 6.22 3.46
C GLY A 121 10.43 7.01 2.53
N TYR A 122 9.70 6.34 1.68
CA TYR A 122 8.72 6.97 0.79
C TYR A 122 7.53 7.56 1.57
N MET A 123 7.00 6.84 2.55
CA MET A 123 5.95 7.35 3.44
C MET A 123 6.42 8.59 4.21
N ALA A 124 7.63 8.57 4.75
CA ALA A 124 8.21 9.75 5.41
C ALA A 124 8.33 10.94 4.44
N TYR A 125 8.76 10.71 3.20
CA TYR A 125 8.82 11.74 2.17
C TYR A 125 7.45 12.36 1.88
N ILE A 126 6.39 11.54 1.74
CA ILE A 126 5.02 12.03 1.50
C ILE A 126 4.52 12.87 2.68
N ILE A 127 4.81 12.45 3.92
CA ILE A 127 4.36 13.16 5.13
C ILE A 127 5.05 14.52 5.28
N LEU A 128 6.31 14.61 4.86
CA LEU A 128 7.13 15.83 5.01
C LEU A 128 6.98 16.81 3.83
N ARG A 129 6.41 16.38 2.71
CA ARG A 129 6.13 17.20 1.52
C ARG A 129 4.88 18.05 1.70
#